data_987c407dddcfd09163991d120533be5c
#
_entry.id   987c407dddcfd09163991d120533be5c
#
_cell.length_a   1.000
_cell.length_b   1.000
_cell.length_c   1.000
_cell.angle_alpha   90.00
_cell.angle_beta   90.00
_cell.angle_gamma   90.00
#
_symmetry.space_group_name_H-M   'P 1'
#
loop_
_entity.id
_entity.type
_entity.pdbx_description
1 polymer ?
#
loop_
_entity_poly.entity_id
_entity_poly.type
_entity_poly.pdbx_seq_one_letter_code
_entity_poly.pdbx_strand_id
1 'polypeptide(L)'
;MLPKNQRLRLAQDLTVTVRSGARSGRRNVVLYARPRPEGVMGDRFGFIVSKAVGIAVKRNLAKRRMREVAHELRRVDGNLDIVVRALPGAAELSWEELRSQVNTAFASVLRKTEVR
;
A
#
# COMPACT_ATOMS: atom_id res chain seq x y z
N MET A 1 3.04 7.89 -11.59
CA MET A 1 1.61 7.91 -11.25
C MET A 1 0.96 6.60 -11.66
N LEU A 2 0.11 6.03 -10.82
CA LEU A 2 -0.53 4.76 -11.12
C LEU A 2 -1.76 4.96 -12.02
N PRO A 3 -1.86 4.27 -13.16
CA PRO A 3 -3.07 4.28 -13.98
C PRO A 3 -4.29 3.75 -13.22
N LYS A 4 -5.49 4.03 -13.71
CA LYS A 4 -6.75 3.64 -13.06
C LYS A 4 -6.84 2.14 -12.77
N ASN A 5 -6.42 1.30 -13.70
CA ASN A 5 -6.49 -0.16 -13.52
C ASN A 5 -5.49 -0.69 -12.50
N GLN A 6 -4.55 0.15 -12.04
CA GLN A 6 -3.56 -0.21 -11.03
C GLN A 6 -3.90 0.39 -9.67
N ARG A 7 -5.03 1.09 -9.55
CA ARG A 7 -5.46 1.74 -8.32
C ARG A 7 -6.66 1.03 -7.72
N LEU A 8 -6.58 0.81 -6.41
CA LEU A 8 -7.68 0.29 -5.62
C LEU A 8 -8.46 1.49 -5.08
N ARG A 9 -9.60 1.81 -5.68
CA ARG A 9 -10.31 3.06 -5.41
C ARG A 9 -11.62 2.91 -4.67
N LEU A 10 -12.28 1.76 -4.78
CA LEU A 10 -13.56 1.57 -4.13
C LEU A 10 -13.36 1.41 -2.62
N ALA A 11 -14.11 2.17 -1.84
CA ALA A 11 -14.00 2.14 -0.38
C ALA A 11 -14.23 0.74 0.19
N GLN A 12 -15.16 -0.01 -0.37
CA GLN A 12 -15.45 -1.37 0.07
C GLN A 12 -14.26 -2.31 -0.19
N ASP A 13 -13.55 -2.15 -1.30
CA ASP A 13 -12.37 -2.96 -1.60
C ASP A 13 -11.22 -2.65 -0.64
N LEU A 14 -11.03 -1.38 -0.30
CA LEU A 14 -10.05 -0.97 0.71
C LEU A 14 -10.41 -1.60 2.07
N THR A 15 -11.66 -1.50 2.46
CA THR A 15 -12.13 -2.04 3.75
C THR A 15 -11.95 -3.54 3.83
N VAL A 16 -12.32 -4.27 2.79
CA VAL A 16 -12.20 -5.73 2.77
C VAL A 16 -10.72 -6.15 2.83
N THR A 17 -9.86 -5.45 2.09
CA THR A 17 -8.43 -5.75 2.09
C THR A 17 -7.82 -5.54 3.47
N VAL A 18 -8.18 -4.46 4.15
CA VAL A 18 -7.68 -4.18 5.50
C VAL A 18 -8.18 -5.22 6.52
N ARG A 19 -9.46 -5.61 6.42
CA ARG A 19 -10.06 -6.54 7.38
C ARG A 19 -9.60 -7.99 7.21
N SER A 20 -9.49 -8.45 5.97
CA SER A 20 -9.29 -9.88 5.70
C SER A 20 -7.92 -10.21 5.08
N GLY A 21 -7.14 -9.20 4.70
CA GLY A 21 -5.85 -9.42 4.08
C GLY A 21 -4.74 -9.74 5.06
N ALA A 22 -3.62 -10.23 4.54
CA ALA A 22 -2.40 -10.34 5.31
C ALA A 22 -1.92 -8.94 5.69
N ARG A 23 -1.22 -8.81 6.80
CA ARG A 23 -0.79 -7.53 7.33
C ARG A 23 0.70 -7.54 7.66
N SER A 24 1.40 -6.47 7.31
CA SER A 24 2.78 -6.25 7.74
C SER A 24 2.95 -4.79 8.14
N GLY A 25 3.26 -4.56 9.42
CA GLY A 25 3.48 -3.21 9.94
C GLY A 25 4.95 -2.86 10.03
N ARG A 26 5.26 -1.61 9.79
CA ARG A 26 6.55 -1.00 10.06
C ARG A 26 6.31 0.23 10.94
N ARG A 27 7.37 0.96 11.25
CA ARG A 27 7.27 2.10 12.16
C ARG A 27 6.25 3.15 11.71
N ASN A 28 6.27 3.49 10.42
CA ASN A 28 5.46 4.60 9.89
C ASN A 28 4.53 4.20 8.74
N VAL A 29 4.47 2.92 8.39
CA VAL A 29 3.55 2.41 7.38
C VAL A 29 3.07 1.01 7.75
N VAL A 30 1.87 0.68 7.28
CA VAL A 30 1.33 -0.68 7.38
C VAL A 30 0.83 -1.08 5.99
N LEU A 31 1.17 -2.27 5.55
CA LEU A 31 0.64 -2.82 4.32
C LEU A 31 -0.32 -3.97 4.61
N TYR A 32 -1.38 -4.02 3.80
CA TYR A 32 -2.35 -5.11 3.81
C TYR A 32 -2.44 -5.63 2.39
N ALA A 33 -2.56 -6.94 2.23
CA ALA A 33 -2.69 -7.54 0.90
C ALA A 33 -3.68 -8.68 0.92
N ARG A 34 -4.49 -8.75 -0.13
CA ARG A 34 -5.49 -9.77 -0.32
C ARG A 34 -5.45 -10.24 -1.77
N PRO A 35 -5.54 -11.56 -2.04
CA PRO A 35 -5.62 -12.03 -3.43
C PRO A 35 -6.85 -11.46 -4.13
N ARG A 36 -6.67 -11.07 -5.38
CA ARG A 36 -7.77 -10.66 -6.25
C ARG A 36 -8.54 -11.89 -6.72
N PRO A 37 -9.77 -11.72 -7.23
CA PRO A 37 -10.52 -12.84 -7.78
C PRO A 37 -9.73 -13.60 -8.83
N GLU A 38 -9.93 -14.91 -8.89
CA GLU A 38 -9.26 -15.77 -9.86
C GLU A 38 -9.47 -15.27 -11.27
N GLY A 39 -8.41 -15.35 -12.10
CA GLY A 39 -8.45 -14.90 -13.48
C GLY A 39 -8.18 -13.41 -13.66
N VAL A 40 -8.05 -12.65 -12.59
CA VAL A 40 -7.75 -11.21 -12.66
C VAL A 40 -6.27 -11.02 -12.40
N MET A 41 -5.58 -10.35 -13.33
CA MET A 41 -4.13 -10.15 -13.29
C MET A 41 -3.77 -8.70 -12.98
N GLY A 42 -2.59 -8.55 -12.37
CA GLY A 42 -2.02 -7.25 -12.02
C GLY A 42 -2.32 -6.82 -10.59
N ASP A 43 -1.29 -6.39 -9.88
CA ASP A 43 -1.48 -5.84 -8.53
C ASP A 43 -2.18 -4.48 -8.63
N ARG A 44 -3.06 -4.20 -7.65
CA ARG A 44 -3.66 -2.87 -7.49
C ARG A 44 -3.29 -2.32 -6.12
N PHE A 45 -3.01 -1.01 -6.07
CA PHE A 45 -2.65 -0.32 -4.84
C PHE A 45 -3.69 0.71 -4.44
N GLY A 46 -4.05 0.73 -3.17
CA GLY A 46 -4.84 1.77 -2.55
C GLY A 46 -4.07 2.38 -1.38
N PHE A 47 -4.45 3.59 -0.98
CA PHE A 47 -3.71 4.34 0.02
C PHE A 47 -4.65 4.93 1.06
N ILE A 48 -4.27 4.82 2.33
CA ILE A 48 -5.00 5.42 3.43
C ILE A 48 -4.06 6.37 4.16
N VAL A 49 -4.41 7.65 4.18
CA VAL A 49 -3.66 8.69 4.88
C VAL A 49 -4.65 9.49 5.72
N SER A 50 -4.71 9.20 7.01
CA SER A 50 -5.64 9.86 7.92
C SER A 50 -5.09 11.20 8.41
N LYS A 51 -5.95 11.96 9.08
CA LYS A 51 -5.57 13.24 9.69
C LYS A 51 -4.47 13.10 10.75
N ALA A 52 -4.30 11.92 11.31
CA ALA A 52 -3.24 11.66 12.28
C ALA A 52 -1.83 11.82 11.70
N VAL A 53 -1.68 11.71 10.38
CA VAL A 53 -0.39 11.91 9.70
C VAL A 53 0.01 13.38 9.70
N GLY A 54 -0.96 14.28 9.67
CA GLY A 54 -0.71 15.71 9.71
C GLY A 54 -1.73 16.50 8.90
N ILE A 55 -1.41 17.78 8.67
CA ILE A 55 -2.24 18.68 7.87
C ILE A 55 -2.29 18.22 6.40
N ALA A 56 -3.20 18.81 5.62
CA ALA A 56 -3.45 18.40 4.24
C ALA A 56 -2.19 18.35 3.39
N VAL A 57 -1.29 19.33 3.51
CA VAL A 57 -0.04 19.38 2.76
C VAL A 57 0.82 18.15 3.05
N LYS A 58 0.94 17.79 4.32
CA LYS A 58 1.72 16.62 4.74
C LYS A 58 1.07 15.30 4.28
N ARG A 59 -0.26 15.23 4.37
CA ARG A 59 -0.99 14.05 3.90
C ARG A 59 -0.82 13.85 2.40
N ASN A 60 -0.90 14.92 1.63
CA ASN A 60 -0.72 14.87 0.19
C ASN A 60 0.71 14.46 -0.18
N LEU A 61 1.70 14.95 0.55
CA LEU A 61 3.10 14.57 0.33
C LEU A 61 3.31 13.07 0.59
N ALA A 62 2.82 12.56 1.72
CA ALA A 62 2.93 11.15 2.05
C ALA A 62 2.26 10.29 0.97
N LYS A 63 1.05 10.66 0.57
CA LYS A 63 0.30 9.93 -0.44
C LYS A 63 1.02 9.89 -1.79
N ARG A 64 1.54 11.03 -2.24
CA ARG A 64 2.29 11.12 -3.49
C ARG A 64 3.53 10.23 -3.46
N ARG A 65 4.28 10.28 -2.36
CA ARG A 65 5.48 9.46 -2.20
C ARG A 65 5.16 7.97 -2.17
N MET A 66 4.11 7.58 -1.47
CA MET A 66 3.69 6.18 -1.43
C MET A 66 3.26 5.68 -2.82
N ARG A 67 2.61 6.54 -3.60
CA ARG A 67 2.25 6.19 -4.99
C ARG A 67 3.49 5.93 -5.85
N GLU A 68 4.54 6.74 -5.67
CA GLU A 68 5.79 6.54 -6.40
C GLU A 68 6.44 5.21 -6.07
N VAL A 69 6.48 4.86 -4.78
CA VAL A 69 7.02 3.57 -4.36
C VAL A 69 6.16 2.43 -4.89
N ALA A 70 4.85 2.56 -4.83
CA ALA A 70 3.93 1.54 -5.34
C ALA A 70 4.11 1.32 -6.84
N HIS A 71 4.35 2.39 -7.59
CA HIS A 71 4.62 2.28 -9.02
C HIS A 71 5.85 1.40 -9.30
N GLU A 72 6.88 1.53 -8.47
CA GLU A 72 8.09 0.71 -8.60
C GLU A 72 7.83 -0.76 -8.21
N LEU A 73 6.97 -1.00 -7.24
CA LEU A 73 6.73 -2.33 -6.69
C LEU A 73 5.68 -3.15 -7.42
N ARG A 74 4.82 -2.48 -8.20
CA ARG A 74 3.69 -3.14 -8.85
C ARG A 74 4.14 -4.25 -9.80
N ARG A 75 3.51 -5.41 -9.67
CA ARG A 75 3.79 -6.56 -10.54
C ARG A 75 2.67 -6.71 -11.55
N VAL A 76 3.03 -6.80 -12.83
CA VAL A 76 2.03 -6.97 -13.91
C VAL A 76 1.40 -8.36 -13.89
N ASP A 77 2.15 -9.35 -13.45
CA ASP A 77 1.69 -10.73 -13.30
C ASP A 77 1.27 -11.08 -11.87
N GLY A 78 1.22 -10.08 -10.99
CA GLY A 78 0.71 -10.25 -9.65
C GLY A 78 -0.81 -10.31 -9.64
N ASN A 79 -1.38 -10.67 -8.50
CA ASN A 79 -2.82 -10.80 -8.37
C ASN A 79 -3.31 -10.31 -6.99
N LEU A 80 -2.69 -9.29 -6.46
CA LEU A 80 -3.01 -8.78 -5.13
C LEU A 80 -3.66 -7.42 -5.16
N ASP A 81 -4.62 -7.21 -4.26
CA ASP A 81 -5.04 -5.89 -3.83
C ASP A 81 -4.20 -5.54 -2.61
N ILE A 82 -3.52 -4.40 -2.66
CA ILE A 82 -2.60 -3.96 -1.61
C ILE A 82 -3.02 -2.59 -1.13
N VAL A 83 -3.15 -2.44 0.19
CA VAL A 83 -3.42 -1.15 0.81
C VAL A 83 -2.20 -0.72 1.59
N VAL A 84 -1.72 0.49 1.30
CA VAL A 84 -0.61 1.12 2.02
C VAL A 84 -1.21 2.19 2.92
N ARG A 85 -1.06 2.01 4.22
CA ARG A 85 -1.56 2.96 5.22
C ARG A 85 -0.39 3.71 5.84
N ALA A 86 -0.44 5.04 5.76
CA ALA A 86 0.55 5.88 6.44
C ALA A 86 0.19 6.03 7.91
N LEU A 87 1.19 5.91 8.77
CA LEU A 87 1.07 6.14 10.21
C LEU A 87 1.71 7.49 10.56
N PRO A 88 1.48 8.03 11.76
CA PRO A 88 2.11 9.27 12.18
C PRO A 88 3.63 9.24 11.98
N GLY A 89 4.19 10.31 11.46
CA GLY A 89 5.61 10.42 11.14
C GLY A 89 5.96 10.08 9.69
N ALA A 90 5.03 9.51 8.93
CA ALA A 90 5.31 9.12 7.54
C ALA A 90 5.72 10.30 6.65
N ALA A 91 5.11 11.47 6.86
CA ALA A 91 5.40 12.66 6.04
C ALA A 91 6.77 13.27 6.35
N GLU A 92 7.34 12.99 7.52
CA GLU A 92 8.63 13.49 7.97
C GLU A 92 9.79 12.59 7.60
N LEU A 93 9.53 11.40 7.06
CA LEU A 93 10.58 10.49 6.62
C LEU A 93 11.29 11.04 5.38
N SER A 94 12.58 10.71 5.24
CA SER A 94 13.25 10.92 3.96
C SER A 94 12.63 9.98 2.92
N TRP A 95 12.84 10.27 1.65
CA TRP A 95 12.40 9.41 0.55
C TRP A 95 12.92 7.99 0.73
N GLU A 96 14.21 7.86 1.05
CA GLU A 96 14.84 6.55 1.21
C GLU A 96 14.28 5.76 2.38
N GLU A 97 13.99 6.43 3.50
CA GLU A 97 13.41 5.79 4.66
C GLU A 97 12.00 5.28 4.37
N LEU A 98 11.17 6.10 3.74
CA LEU A 98 9.82 5.70 3.37
C LEU A 98 9.85 4.52 2.40
N ARG A 99 10.68 4.63 1.38
CA ARG A 99 10.84 3.58 0.37
C ARG A 99 11.29 2.26 1.01
N SER A 100 12.25 2.33 1.91
CA SER A 100 12.76 1.15 2.62
C SER A 100 11.66 0.48 3.47
N GLN A 101 10.88 1.27 4.20
CA GLN A 101 9.79 0.72 5.01
C GLN A 101 8.72 0.04 4.14
N VAL A 102 8.31 0.69 3.06
CA VAL A 102 7.31 0.14 2.15
C VAL A 102 7.83 -1.13 1.47
N ASN A 103 9.06 -1.12 0.99
CA ASN A 103 9.68 -2.29 0.35
C ASN A 103 9.74 -3.48 1.31
N THR A 104 10.17 -3.24 2.53
CA THR A 104 10.29 -4.31 3.54
C THR A 104 8.91 -4.88 3.90
N ALA A 105 7.93 -3.99 4.10
CA ALA A 105 6.56 -4.42 4.41
C ALA A 105 5.94 -5.19 3.24
N PHE A 106 6.21 -4.75 2.01
CA PHE A 106 5.72 -5.43 0.81
C PHE A 106 6.27 -6.84 0.69
N ALA A 107 7.58 -7.00 0.87
CA ALA A 107 8.21 -8.32 0.85
C ALA A 107 7.61 -9.24 1.92
N SER A 108 7.37 -8.71 3.12
CA SER A 108 6.77 -9.47 4.21
C SER A 108 5.34 -9.90 3.89
N VAL A 109 4.53 -8.99 3.35
CA VAL A 109 3.15 -9.27 2.99
C VAL A 109 3.07 -10.30 1.86
N LEU A 110 3.99 -10.23 0.89
CA LEU A 110 4.06 -11.23 -0.18
C LEU A 110 4.29 -12.63 0.38
N ARG A 111 5.24 -12.78 1.30
CA ARG A 111 5.50 -14.08 1.93
C ARG A 111 4.28 -14.61 2.65
N LYS A 112 3.54 -13.74 3.35
CA LYS A 112 2.34 -14.13 4.09
C LYS A 112 1.21 -14.58 3.16
N THR A 113 1.08 -13.97 1.99
CA THR A 113 0.05 -14.37 1.03
C THR A 113 0.41 -15.65 0.28
N GLU A 114 1.69 -15.93 0.09
CA GLU A 114 2.18 -17.12 -0.60
C GLU A 114 2.11 -18.40 0.22
N VAL A 115 2.12 -18.27 1.55
CA VAL A 115 2.15 -19.41 2.46
C VAL A 115 0.78 -20.09 2.61
N ARG A 116 -0.24 -19.56 2.04
CA ARG A 116 -1.60 -20.12 2.13
C ARG A 116 -1.86 -21.25 1.19
#